data_daeab75bda7d7caaf73a64fe960c376d
#
_entry.id   daeab75bda7d7caaf73a64fe960c376d
#
_cell.length_a   1.000
_cell.length_b   1.000
_cell.length_c   1.000
_cell.angle_alpha   90.00
_cell.angle_beta   90.00
_cell.angle_gamma   90.00
#
_symmetry.space_group_name_H-M   'P 1'
#
loop_
_entity.id
_entity.type
_entity.pdbx_description
1 polymer ?
#
loop_
_entity_poly.entity_id
_entity_poly.type
_entity_poly.pdbx_seq_one_letter_code
_entity_poly.pdbx_strand_id
1 'polypeptide(L)'
;MSSKNADKNAPLPRMSREDAQSWAAHFAQSIARSANAEVDAKSVRPQFSDCVGRNDEMAGDGRFTLTYRAHAPLAAQRHGSAAAKIKDDLEQRGLEIMSFRNDASLDPAVVLEARSQDKHFSIDVSGYRSPDELHLVVFTPCLLPPGAKQQQL
;
A
#
# COMPACT_ATOMS: atom_id res chain seq x y z
N MET A 1 0.18 19.87 -20.53
CA MET A 1 -0.41 19.83 -19.19
C MET A 1 -1.52 18.80 -19.13
N SER A 2 -1.39 17.79 -18.31
CA SER A 2 -2.44 16.81 -18.16
C SER A 2 -3.55 17.36 -17.27
N SER A 3 -4.78 17.12 -17.63
CA SER A 3 -5.92 17.42 -16.79
C SER A 3 -6.36 16.15 -16.05
N LYS A 4 -7.03 16.33 -14.91
CA LYS A 4 -7.59 15.19 -14.19
C LYS A 4 -8.63 14.44 -15.04
N ASN A 5 -9.28 15.12 -15.96
CA ASN A 5 -10.25 14.50 -16.86
C ASN A 5 -9.61 13.54 -17.84
N ALA A 6 -8.41 13.86 -18.32
CA ALA A 6 -7.67 12.95 -19.20
C ALA A 6 -7.23 11.71 -18.44
N ASP A 7 -6.80 11.89 -17.18
CA ASP A 7 -6.27 10.79 -16.36
C ASP A 7 -7.30 9.71 -16.08
N LYS A 8 -8.56 10.07 -15.83
CA LYS A 8 -9.59 9.08 -15.48
C LYS A 8 -9.96 8.16 -16.66
N ASN A 9 -9.64 8.56 -17.87
CA ASN A 9 -9.88 7.76 -19.08
C ASN A 9 -8.60 7.13 -19.62
N ALA A 10 -7.46 7.34 -18.94
CA ALA A 10 -6.22 6.69 -19.32
C ALA A 10 -6.34 5.18 -19.11
N PRO A 11 -5.61 4.36 -19.89
CA PRO A 11 -5.64 2.93 -19.71
C PRO A 11 -5.27 2.54 -18.27
N LEU A 12 -6.11 1.72 -17.63
CA LEU A 12 -5.89 1.26 -16.28
C LEU A 12 -5.02 0.00 -16.28
N PRO A 13 -4.17 -0.16 -15.26
CA PRO A 13 -3.47 -1.43 -15.09
C PRO A 13 -4.49 -2.54 -14.84
N ARG A 14 -4.19 -3.73 -15.36
CA ARG A 14 -5.10 -4.86 -15.30
C ARG A 14 -4.60 -5.89 -14.31
N MET A 15 -5.49 -6.30 -13.42
CA MET A 15 -5.21 -7.33 -12.43
C MET A 15 -6.52 -7.82 -11.85
N SER A 16 -6.64 -9.13 -11.62
CA SER A 16 -7.80 -9.67 -10.93
C SER A 16 -7.73 -9.32 -9.44
N ARG A 17 -8.86 -9.41 -8.75
CA ARG A 17 -8.90 -9.20 -7.30
C ARG A 17 -7.99 -10.19 -6.59
N GLU A 18 -8.00 -11.44 -7.01
CA GLU A 18 -7.14 -12.49 -6.43
C GLU A 18 -5.66 -12.16 -6.60
N ASP A 19 -5.27 -11.75 -7.80
CA ASP A 19 -3.87 -11.42 -8.08
C ASP A 19 -3.45 -10.16 -7.33
N ALA A 20 -4.33 -9.18 -7.22
CA ALA A 20 -4.05 -7.95 -6.46
C ALA A 20 -3.79 -8.27 -4.98
N GLN A 21 -4.63 -9.13 -4.40
CA GLN A 21 -4.47 -9.53 -3.01
C GLN A 21 -3.19 -10.34 -2.81
N SER A 22 -2.89 -11.27 -3.70
CA SER A 22 -1.67 -12.06 -3.64
C SER A 22 -0.42 -11.17 -3.77
N TRP A 23 -0.45 -10.23 -4.69
CA TRP A 23 0.64 -9.29 -4.87
C TRP A 23 0.85 -8.45 -3.61
N ALA A 24 -0.23 -7.89 -3.05
CA ALA A 24 -0.16 -7.07 -1.84
C ALA A 24 0.38 -7.87 -0.65
N ALA A 25 -0.05 -9.12 -0.52
CA ALA A 25 0.43 -10.00 0.55
C ALA A 25 1.93 -10.26 0.44
N HIS A 26 2.42 -10.56 -0.76
CA HIS A 26 3.83 -10.76 -1.01
C HIS A 26 4.64 -9.50 -0.75
N PHE A 27 4.12 -8.36 -1.18
CA PHE A 27 4.80 -7.09 -0.98
C PHE A 27 4.91 -6.76 0.51
N ALA A 28 3.80 -6.84 1.26
CA ALA A 28 3.79 -6.57 2.69
C ALA A 28 4.76 -7.51 3.44
N GLN A 29 4.75 -8.81 3.12
CA GLN A 29 5.65 -9.76 3.75
C GLN A 29 7.11 -9.45 3.42
N SER A 30 7.40 -9.10 2.19
CA SER A 30 8.74 -8.71 1.75
C SER A 30 9.25 -7.50 2.54
N ILE A 31 8.38 -6.50 2.76
CA ILE A 31 8.75 -5.32 3.54
C ILE A 31 8.99 -5.67 5.01
N ALA A 32 8.12 -6.48 5.60
CA ALA A 32 8.33 -6.93 6.98
C ALA A 32 9.65 -7.68 7.13
N ARG A 33 9.97 -8.56 6.19
CA ARG A 33 11.20 -9.34 6.22
C ARG A 33 12.46 -8.49 6.06
N SER A 34 12.38 -7.38 5.36
CA SER A 34 13.52 -6.46 5.26
C SER A 34 13.93 -5.91 6.62
N ALA A 35 13.01 -5.91 7.58
CA ALA A 35 13.25 -5.50 8.96
C ALA A 35 13.36 -6.69 9.93
N ASN A 36 13.54 -7.90 9.42
CA ASN A 36 13.58 -9.14 10.21
C ASN A 36 12.29 -9.38 11.02
N ALA A 37 11.16 -8.99 10.45
CA ALA A 37 9.86 -9.24 11.02
C ALA A 37 9.04 -10.11 10.08
N GLU A 38 7.94 -10.65 10.56
CA GLU A 38 7.04 -11.44 9.73
C GLU A 38 5.60 -11.00 9.96
N VAL A 39 4.84 -10.93 8.88
CA VAL A 39 3.42 -10.62 8.94
C VAL A 39 2.69 -11.72 9.70
N ASP A 40 1.86 -11.33 10.67
CA ASP A 40 0.93 -12.25 11.32
C ASP A 40 -0.25 -12.49 10.38
N ALA A 41 -0.37 -13.73 9.89
CA ALA A 41 -1.42 -14.09 8.93
C ALA A 41 -2.83 -13.80 9.47
N LYS A 42 -3.02 -13.89 10.79
CA LYS A 42 -4.33 -13.63 11.41
C LYS A 42 -4.70 -12.15 11.40
N SER A 43 -3.73 -11.26 11.21
CA SER A 43 -3.96 -9.81 11.20
C SER A 43 -4.37 -9.28 9.84
N VAL A 44 -4.27 -10.09 8.80
CA VAL A 44 -4.51 -9.66 7.42
C VAL A 44 -5.97 -9.25 7.22
N ARG A 45 -6.17 -8.03 6.68
CA ARG A 45 -7.50 -7.47 6.39
C ARG A 45 -7.48 -6.81 5.02
N PRO A 46 -7.76 -7.58 3.96
CA PRO A 46 -7.92 -6.98 2.63
C PRO A 46 -9.29 -6.32 2.51
N GLN A 47 -9.34 -5.18 1.85
CA GLN A 47 -10.59 -4.48 1.61
C GLN A 47 -10.61 -3.98 0.17
N PHE A 48 -11.58 -4.46 -0.61
CA PHE A 48 -11.80 -4.01 -1.97
C PHE A 48 -12.83 -2.89 -1.98
N SER A 49 -12.59 -1.88 -2.80
CA SER A 49 -13.50 -0.73 -2.94
C SER A 49 -13.67 -0.42 -4.41
N ASP A 50 -14.84 0.10 -4.75
CA ASP A 50 -15.09 0.55 -6.11
C ASP A 50 -14.34 1.86 -6.37
N CYS A 51 -13.83 2.01 -7.58
CA CYS A 51 -13.26 3.28 -8.01
C CYS A 51 -14.41 4.18 -8.48
N VAL A 52 -14.39 5.42 -8.03
CA VAL A 52 -15.38 6.41 -8.45
C VAL A 52 -14.73 7.45 -9.35
N GLY A 53 -15.52 8.03 -10.23
CA GLY A 53 -15.07 9.12 -11.06
C GLY A 53 -15.07 10.44 -10.29
N ARG A 54 -14.79 11.51 -11.01
CA ARG A 54 -14.60 12.84 -10.44
C ARG A 54 -15.86 13.37 -9.74
N ASN A 55 -17.03 12.99 -10.25
CA ASN A 55 -18.33 13.41 -9.70
C ASN A 55 -19.04 12.24 -9.04
N ASP A 56 -18.28 11.36 -8.41
CA ASP A 56 -18.78 10.15 -7.75
C ASP A 56 -19.49 9.18 -8.69
N GLU A 57 -19.33 9.35 -10.01
CA GLU A 57 -19.88 8.38 -10.96
C GLU A 57 -19.15 7.06 -10.87
N MET A 58 -19.90 5.96 -10.92
CA MET A 58 -19.36 4.62 -10.85
C MET A 58 -19.25 4.04 -12.26
N ALA A 59 -18.08 3.45 -12.56
CA ALA A 59 -17.89 2.75 -13.80
C ALA A 59 -18.51 1.35 -13.70
N GLY A 60 -19.16 0.91 -14.77
CA GLY A 60 -19.74 -0.42 -14.82
C GLY A 60 -18.80 -1.51 -15.30
N ASP A 61 -17.50 -1.27 -15.33
CA ASP A 61 -16.50 -2.20 -15.86
C ASP A 61 -15.82 -3.05 -14.78
N GLY A 62 -16.19 -2.89 -13.51
CA GLY A 62 -15.67 -3.69 -12.41
C GLY A 62 -14.35 -3.21 -11.86
N ARG A 63 -13.90 -2.01 -12.23
CA ARG A 63 -12.65 -1.46 -11.69
C ARG A 63 -12.72 -1.32 -10.17
N PHE A 64 -11.58 -1.50 -9.51
CA PHE A 64 -11.53 -1.55 -8.05
C PHE A 64 -10.18 -1.06 -7.54
N THR A 65 -10.13 -0.72 -6.24
CA THR A 65 -8.89 -0.56 -5.50
C THR A 65 -8.84 -1.61 -4.40
N LEU A 66 -7.63 -1.94 -3.95
CA LEU A 66 -7.43 -2.80 -2.80
C LEU A 66 -6.64 -2.02 -1.75
N THR A 67 -7.14 -2.03 -0.52
CA THR A 67 -6.42 -1.62 0.67
C THR A 67 -6.12 -2.89 1.48
N TYR A 68 -4.84 -3.22 1.61
CA TYR A 68 -4.40 -4.44 2.27
C TYR A 68 -3.70 -4.07 3.57
N ARG A 69 -4.27 -4.47 4.69
CA ARG A 69 -3.73 -4.19 6.02
C ARG A 69 -3.19 -5.45 6.66
N ALA A 70 -2.04 -5.33 7.33
CA ALA A 70 -1.44 -6.44 8.05
C ALA A 70 -0.57 -5.90 9.18
N HIS A 71 -0.36 -6.72 10.19
CA HIS A 71 0.52 -6.39 11.31
C HIS A 71 1.68 -7.38 11.37
N ALA A 72 2.85 -6.88 11.78
CA ALA A 72 4.04 -7.70 11.98
C ALA A 72 4.56 -7.44 13.40
N PRO A 73 4.48 -8.43 14.31
CA PRO A 73 5.00 -8.25 15.67
C PRO A 73 6.48 -7.90 15.64
N LEU A 74 6.86 -6.89 16.41
CA LEU A 74 8.26 -6.46 16.52
C LEU A 74 8.40 -5.61 17.78
N ALA A 75 9.40 -5.94 18.61
CA ALA A 75 9.65 -5.19 19.85
C ALA A 75 9.84 -3.70 19.57
N ALA A 76 9.26 -2.85 20.42
CA ALA A 76 9.28 -1.40 20.21
C ALA A 76 10.69 -0.84 20.07
N GLN A 77 11.67 -1.41 20.80
CA GLN A 77 13.06 -0.98 20.72
C GLN A 77 13.68 -1.15 19.34
N ARG A 78 13.08 -2.01 18.50
CA ARG A 78 13.56 -2.29 17.15
C ARG A 78 12.84 -1.48 16.08
N HIS A 79 11.79 -0.74 16.43
CA HIS A 79 10.99 -0.02 15.44
C HIS A 79 11.81 1.01 14.67
N GLY A 80 12.66 1.77 15.35
CA GLY A 80 13.46 2.79 14.70
C GLY A 80 14.42 2.23 13.66
N SER A 81 15.17 1.18 14.02
CA SER A 81 16.10 0.55 13.08
C SER A 81 15.36 -0.18 11.96
N ALA A 82 14.23 -0.79 12.28
CA ALA A 82 13.39 -1.45 11.29
C ALA A 82 12.89 -0.44 10.24
N ALA A 83 12.42 0.71 10.70
CA ALA A 83 11.94 1.76 9.81
C ALA A 83 13.03 2.27 8.87
N ALA A 84 14.24 2.44 9.39
CA ALA A 84 15.38 2.86 8.57
C ALA A 84 15.69 1.82 7.47
N LYS A 85 15.67 0.55 7.80
CA LYS A 85 15.90 -0.53 6.83
C LYS A 85 14.80 -0.59 5.78
N ILE A 86 13.55 -0.44 6.22
CA ILE A 86 12.42 -0.44 5.29
C ILE A 86 12.51 0.75 4.35
N LYS A 87 12.83 1.93 4.88
CA LYS A 87 13.00 3.13 4.07
C LYS A 87 14.04 2.92 2.97
N ASP A 88 15.22 2.39 3.35
CA ASP A 88 16.29 2.12 2.40
C ASP A 88 15.86 1.09 1.34
N ASP A 89 15.18 0.03 1.76
CA ASP A 89 14.69 -1.00 0.86
C ASP A 89 13.68 -0.44 -0.15
N LEU A 90 12.76 0.39 0.31
CA LEU A 90 11.77 1.02 -0.55
C LEU A 90 12.43 1.96 -1.56
N GLU A 91 13.42 2.74 -1.12
CA GLU A 91 14.17 3.62 -2.03
C GLU A 91 14.92 2.81 -3.09
N GLN A 92 15.53 1.69 -2.71
CA GLN A 92 16.21 0.81 -3.64
C GLN A 92 15.26 0.18 -4.66
N ARG A 93 14.00 -0.03 -4.28
CA ARG A 93 12.97 -0.51 -5.19
C ARG A 93 12.39 0.57 -6.08
N GLY A 94 12.85 1.80 -5.94
CA GLY A 94 12.40 2.92 -6.76
C GLY A 94 11.19 3.67 -6.24
N LEU A 95 10.77 3.41 -4.99
CA LEU A 95 9.67 4.17 -4.41
C LEU A 95 10.17 5.51 -3.87
N GLU A 96 9.30 6.51 -3.98
CA GLU A 96 9.54 7.82 -3.40
C GLU A 96 9.02 7.86 -1.98
N ILE A 97 9.86 8.31 -1.05
CA ILE A 97 9.46 8.48 0.36
C ILE A 97 8.69 9.79 0.48
N MET A 98 7.41 9.68 0.81
CA MET A 98 6.53 10.85 0.93
C MET A 98 6.60 11.49 2.29
N SER A 99 6.75 10.68 3.35
CA SER A 99 6.97 11.18 4.69
C SER A 99 7.70 10.13 5.52
N PHE A 100 8.46 10.59 6.49
CA PHE A 100 9.20 9.70 7.39
C PHE A 100 9.36 10.39 8.75
N ARG A 101 8.89 9.72 9.79
CA ARG A 101 9.09 10.13 11.16
C ARG A 101 9.62 8.95 11.97
N ASN A 102 10.66 9.18 12.73
CA ASN A 102 11.24 8.19 13.63
C ASN A 102 11.55 8.88 14.95
N ASP A 103 10.58 8.88 15.85
CA ASP A 103 10.65 9.60 17.12
C ASP A 103 10.13 8.70 18.24
N ALA A 104 11.04 8.15 19.02
CA ALA A 104 10.70 7.18 20.07
C ALA A 104 9.83 7.78 21.18
N SER A 105 9.72 9.10 21.28
CA SER A 105 8.86 9.76 22.28
C SER A 105 7.39 9.75 21.91
N LEU A 106 7.07 9.37 20.65
CA LEU A 106 5.70 9.36 20.15
C LEU A 106 5.18 7.93 19.98
N ASP A 107 3.85 7.79 19.89
CA ASP A 107 3.19 6.53 19.55
C ASP A 107 2.08 6.81 18.53
N PRO A 108 2.24 6.43 17.26
CA PRO A 108 3.34 5.60 16.75
C PRO A 108 4.66 6.37 16.68
N ALA A 109 5.72 5.69 17.09
CA ALA A 109 7.07 6.26 17.03
C ALA A 109 7.56 6.41 15.60
N VAL A 110 7.14 5.49 14.74
CA VAL A 110 7.53 5.44 13.35
C VAL A 110 6.30 5.65 12.48
N VAL A 111 6.42 6.54 11.50
CA VAL A 111 5.44 6.71 10.42
C VAL A 111 6.24 6.87 9.13
N LEU A 112 5.95 6.03 8.15
CA LEU A 112 6.63 6.02 6.86
C LEU A 112 5.58 5.86 5.77
N GLU A 113 5.62 6.76 4.79
CA GLU A 113 4.75 6.68 3.61
C GLU A 113 5.62 6.70 2.36
N ALA A 114 5.39 5.76 1.46
CA ALA A 114 6.13 5.67 0.21
C ALA A 114 5.19 5.36 -0.94
N ARG A 115 5.55 5.82 -2.13
CA ARG A 115 4.72 5.68 -3.32
C ARG A 115 5.57 5.31 -4.53
N SER A 116 5.05 4.40 -5.35
CA SER A 116 5.61 4.13 -6.68
C SER A 116 5.03 5.13 -7.66
N GLN A 117 5.87 5.96 -8.28
CA GLN A 117 5.42 6.95 -9.25
C GLN A 117 4.96 6.29 -10.54
N ASP A 118 5.62 5.21 -10.95
CA ASP A 118 5.32 4.50 -12.19
C ASP A 118 4.02 3.71 -12.11
N LYS A 119 3.85 2.98 -11.02
CA LYS A 119 2.77 1.99 -10.88
C LYS A 119 1.66 2.48 -9.97
N HIS A 120 1.83 3.63 -9.34
CA HIS A 120 0.81 4.32 -8.53
C HIS A 120 0.30 3.54 -7.32
N PHE A 121 1.04 2.53 -6.87
CA PHE A 121 0.74 1.92 -5.57
C PHE A 121 1.50 2.64 -4.47
N SER A 122 1.05 2.48 -3.22
CA SER A 122 1.72 3.08 -2.08
C SER A 122 1.70 2.13 -0.90
N ILE A 123 2.56 2.42 0.07
CA ILE A 123 2.61 1.67 1.32
C ILE A 123 2.82 2.63 2.49
N ASP A 124 2.08 2.38 3.57
CA ASP A 124 2.25 3.05 4.85
C ASP A 124 2.78 2.04 5.86
N VAL A 125 3.78 2.43 6.63
CA VAL A 125 4.33 1.62 7.71
C VAL A 125 4.32 2.46 8.98
N SER A 126 3.75 1.92 10.05
CA SER A 126 3.71 2.59 11.36
C SER A 126 4.12 1.62 12.44
N GLY A 127 4.82 2.11 13.46
CA GLY A 127 5.23 1.27 14.59
C GLY A 127 4.50 1.67 15.84
N TYR A 128 3.70 0.76 16.37
CA TYR A 128 2.88 0.97 17.58
C TYR A 128 3.37 0.13 18.75
N ARG A 129 3.06 0.61 19.93
CA ARG A 129 3.31 -0.11 21.18
C ARG A 129 1.99 -0.62 21.78
N SER A 130 2.09 -1.67 22.59
CA SER A 130 0.97 -2.23 23.39
C SER A 130 -0.24 -2.65 22.57
N PRO A 131 -0.10 -3.57 21.64
CA PRO A 131 1.05 -4.46 21.41
C PRO A 131 2.13 -3.83 20.52
N ASP A 132 3.36 -4.27 20.75
CA ASP A 132 4.50 -3.83 19.92
C ASP A 132 4.43 -4.49 18.57
N GLU A 133 4.13 -3.71 17.55
CA GLU A 133 3.99 -4.24 16.19
C GLU A 133 4.16 -3.15 15.15
N LEU A 134 4.52 -3.58 13.93
CA LEU A 134 4.45 -2.72 12.76
C LEU A 134 3.10 -2.92 12.09
N HIS A 135 2.48 -1.82 11.69
CA HIS A 135 1.29 -1.84 10.85
C HIS A 135 1.71 -1.52 9.42
N LEU A 136 1.31 -2.38 8.48
CA LEU A 136 1.62 -2.21 7.06
C LEU A 136 0.29 -2.09 6.32
N VAL A 137 0.20 -1.06 5.49
CA VAL A 137 -0.99 -0.85 4.67
C VAL A 137 -0.54 -0.63 3.23
N VAL A 138 -0.97 -1.51 2.33
CA VAL A 138 -0.65 -1.42 0.92
C VAL A 138 -1.90 -0.94 0.18
N PHE A 139 -1.74 0.09 -0.64
CA PHE A 139 -2.82 0.66 -1.45
C PHE A 139 -2.51 0.45 -2.91
N THR A 140 -3.46 -0.12 -3.65
CA THR A 140 -3.31 -0.24 -5.11
C THR A 140 -3.92 0.97 -5.80
N PRO A 141 -3.48 1.27 -7.03
CA PRO A 141 -4.25 2.18 -7.87
C PRO A 141 -5.57 1.54 -8.27
N CYS A 142 -6.39 2.26 -9.01
CA CYS A 142 -7.57 1.70 -9.61
C CYS A 142 -7.16 0.64 -10.64
N LEU A 143 -7.65 -0.59 -10.48
CA LEU A 143 -7.31 -1.74 -11.29
C LEU A 143 -8.52 -2.20 -12.07
N LEU A 144 -8.31 -2.69 -13.29
CA LEU A 144 -9.36 -3.20 -14.13
C LEU A 144 -9.20 -4.72 -14.23
N PRO A 145 -10.29 -5.52 -14.03
CA PRO A 145 -10.18 -6.96 -14.18
C PRO A 145 -9.70 -7.34 -15.57
N PRO A 146 -8.90 -8.42 -15.71
CA PRO A 146 -8.51 -8.92 -17.02
C PRO A 146 -9.75 -9.27 -17.85
N GLY A 147 -9.73 -8.93 -19.13
CA GLY A 147 -10.85 -9.21 -20.00
C GLY A 147 -12.01 -8.22 -19.94
N ALA A 148 -12.05 -7.34 -18.94
CA ALA A 148 -13.06 -6.30 -18.88
C ALA A 148 -12.74 -5.20 -19.89
N LYS A 149 -13.78 -4.63 -20.50
CA LYS A 149 -13.62 -3.49 -21.40
C LYS A 149 -13.72 -2.20 -20.57
N GLN A 150 -12.68 -1.39 -20.64
CA GLN A 150 -12.65 -0.16 -19.87
C GLN A 150 -13.72 0.80 -20.35
N GLN A 151 -14.56 1.25 -19.42
CA GLN A 151 -15.59 2.24 -19.70
C GLN A 151 -15.01 3.65 -19.65
N GLN A 152 -15.44 4.49 -20.58
CA GLN A 152 -15.08 5.91 -20.55
C GLN A 152 -16.01 6.65 -19.61
N LEU A 153 -15.46 7.55 -18.80
CA LEU A 153 -16.23 8.35 -17.84
C LEU A 153 -16.24 9.82 -18.23
#